data_8f1cf8838f8074b78f2836ef452bfe6e
#
_entry.id   8f1cf8838f8074b78f2836ef452bfe6e
#
_cell.length_a   1.000
_cell.length_b   1.000
_cell.length_c   1.000
_cell.angle_alpha   90.00
_cell.angle_beta   90.00
_cell.angle_gamma   90.00
#
_symmetry.space_group_name_H-M   'P 1'
#
loop_
_entity.id
_entity.type
_entity.pdbx_description
1 polymer ?
#
loop_
_entity_poly.entity_id
_entity_poly.type
_entity_poly.pdbx_seq_one_letter_code
_entity_poly.pdbx_strand_id
1 'polypeptide(L)'
;KVLHVAPEQCFYPIFKKQQNLNYTTADMESPIADLHFDLHKIPLEDDLFDVIFCNHVLEHVQDDHQCMKELFRVMKNGGWGIFQVPIDYTNKVTYQDSSITDPKERETHFWQKDHLRLYGLDYPKRLEKAGFKVDVFDPKTALGEIDYEKLRLNSSELIFIARK
;
A
#
# COMPACT_ATOMS: atom_id res chain seq x y z
N LYS A 1 -13.18 -10.66 -6.37
CA LYS A 1 -11.83 -11.18 -6.11
C LYS A 1 -11.01 -10.13 -5.35
N VAL A 2 -10.26 -10.56 -4.35
CA VAL A 2 -9.39 -9.70 -3.53
C VAL A 2 -7.95 -10.17 -3.70
N LEU A 3 -7.03 -9.24 -3.98
CA LEU A 3 -5.60 -9.46 -3.89
C LEU A 3 -5.07 -8.77 -2.63
N HIS A 4 -4.30 -9.48 -1.81
CA HIS A 4 -3.64 -8.94 -0.66
C HIS A 4 -2.13 -9.16 -0.78
N VAL A 5 -1.41 -8.11 -1.12
CA VAL A 5 0.05 -8.12 -1.26
C VAL A 5 0.68 -7.96 0.13
N ALA A 6 1.70 -8.76 0.43
CA ALA A 6 2.38 -8.82 1.72
C ALA A 6 1.38 -8.92 2.90
N PRO A 7 0.58 -9.99 2.97
CA PRO A 7 -0.58 -10.06 3.84
C PRO A 7 -0.23 -9.95 5.33
N GLU A 8 -0.79 -8.94 5.98
CA GLU A 8 -0.59 -8.73 7.41
C GLU A 8 -1.25 -9.84 8.24
N GLN A 9 -0.53 -10.33 9.24
CA GLN A 9 -0.97 -11.42 10.10
C GLN A 9 -2.29 -11.14 10.83
N CYS A 10 -2.62 -9.87 11.09
CA CYS A 10 -3.86 -9.48 11.75
C CYS A 10 -5.08 -9.61 10.82
N PHE A 11 -4.94 -9.35 9.51
CA PHE A 11 -6.02 -9.39 8.53
C PHE A 11 -6.16 -10.74 7.83
N TYR A 12 -5.03 -11.42 7.56
CA TYR A 12 -5.00 -12.69 6.84
C TYR A 12 -6.03 -13.71 7.34
N PRO A 13 -6.07 -14.09 8.64
CA PRO A 13 -7.02 -15.10 9.13
C PRO A 13 -8.48 -14.62 9.08
N ILE A 14 -8.71 -13.30 9.13
CA ILE A 14 -10.05 -12.71 9.05
C ILE A 14 -10.58 -12.84 7.62
N PHE A 15 -9.82 -12.42 6.63
CA PHE A 15 -10.23 -12.48 5.23
C PHE A 15 -10.28 -13.90 4.68
N LYS A 16 -9.33 -14.76 5.08
CA LYS A 16 -9.32 -16.18 4.66
C LYS A 16 -10.55 -16.98 5.11
N LYS A 17 -11.22 -16.56 6.19
CA LYS A 17 -12.44 -17.21 6.69
C LYS A 17 -13.73 -16.75 5.99
N GLN A 18 -13.66 -15.67 5.20
CA GLN A 18 -14.85 -15.11 4.53
C GLN A 18 -15.20 -15.93 3.30
N GLN A 19 -16.31 -16.68 3.37
CA GLN A 19 -16.75 -17.56 2.26
C GLN A 19 -17.23 -16.79 1.03
N ASN A 20 -17.60 -15.53 1.17
CA ASN A 20 -18.04 -14.65 0.08
C ASN A 20 -16.89 -13.93 -0.62
N LEU A 21 -15.64 -14.11 -0.17
CA LEU A 21 -14.47 -13.53 -0.80
C LEU A 21 -13.69 -14.60 -1.58
N ASN A 22 -13.36 -14.29 -2.83
CA ASN A 22 -12.31 -14.98 -3.55
C ASN A 22 -11.00 -14.26 -3.21
N TYR A 23 -10.40 -14.65 -2.08
CA TYR A 23 -9.25 -14.00 -1.47
C TYR A 23 -7.96 -14.70 -1.87
N THR A 24 -7.03 -13.95 -2.43
CA THR A 24 -5.72 -14.41 -2.88
C THR A 24 -4.65 -13.54 -2.26
N THR A 25 -3.61 -14.14 -1.74
CA THR A 25 -2.46 -13.45 -1.16
C THR A 25 -1.25 -13.56 -2.07
N ALA A 26 -0.40 -12.53 -2.06
CA ALA A 26 0.84 -12.50 -2.84
C ALA A 26 1.98 -11.88 -2.03
N ASP A 27 3.17 -12.45 -2.16
CA ASP A 27 4.40 -11.95 -1.55
C ASP A 27 5.59 -12.55 -2.31
N MET A 28 6.77 -11.94 -2.21
CA MET A 28 7.97 -12.51 -2.84
C MET A 28 8.44 -13.80 -2.12
N GLU A 29 8.40 -13.82 -0.79
CA GLU A 29 9.08 -14.83 0.03
C GLU A 29 8.20 -15.46 1.11
N SER A 30 7.11 -14.81 1.49
CA SER A 30 6.28 -15.25 2.62
C SER A 30 5.63 -16.61 2.37
N PRO A 31 5.86 -17.61 3.23
CA PRO A 31 5.31 -18.97 3.05
C PRO A 31 3.78 -19.04 3.20
N ILE A 32 3.12 -17.99 3.69
CA ILE A 32 1.66 -17.92 3.81
C ILE A 32 0.99 -17.36 2.57
N ALA A 33 1.76 -16.84 1.60
CA ALA A 33 1.22 -16.31 0.37
C ALA A 33 0.81 -17.42 -0.60
N ASP A 34 -0.33 -17.24 -1.26
CA ASP A 34 -0.82 -18.16 -2.29
C ASP A 34 -0.01 -18.03 -3.61
N LEU A 35 0.53 -16.82 -3.87
CA LEU A 35 1.31 -16.50 -5.07
C LEU A 35 2.64 -15.83 -4.70
N HIS A 36 3.68 -16.12 -5.50
CA HIS A 36 5.00 -15.54 -5.33
C HIS A 36 5.43 -14.81 -6.62
N PHE A 37 5.59 -13.49 -6.54
CA PHE A 37 6.06 -12.67 -7.67
C PHE A 37 6.63 -11.34 -7.21
N ASP A 38 7.42 -10.73 -8.10
CA ASP A 38 7.87 -9.36 -7.97
C ASP A 38 6.77 -8.40 -8.42
N LEU A 39 6.47 -7.40 -7.57
CA LEU A 39 5.44 -6.41 -7.82
C LEU A 39 5.74 -5.50 -9.04
N HIS A 40 7.01 -5.41 -9.46
CA HIS A 40 7.38 -4.69 -10.69
C HIS A 40 6.86 -5.35 -11.97
N LYS A 41 6.51 -6.65 -11.90
CA LYS A 41 5.97 -7.41 -13.02
C LYS A 41 5.05 -8.51 -12.50
N ILE A 42 3.80 -8.19 -12.32
CA ILE A 42 2.78 -9.13 -11.83
C ILE A 42 2.42 -10.12 -12.96
N PRO A 43 2.67 -11.44 -12.82
CA PRO A 43 2.44 -12.44 -13.86
C PRO A 43 0.97 -12.86 -13.95
N LEU A 44 0.05 -11.91 -13.89
CA LEU A 44 -1.40 -12.09 -13.91
C LEU A 44 -2.02 -11.22 -14.99
N GLU A 45 -3.22 -11.60 -15.43
CA GLU A 45 -3.99 -10.88 -16.45
C GLU A 45 -4.45 -9.50 -15.95
N ASP A 46 -4.74 -8.62 -16.91
CA ASP A 46 -5.36 -7.32 -16.65
C ASP A 46 -6.76 -7.49 -16.07
N ASP A 47 -7.24 -6.49 -15.34
CA ASP A 47 -8.64 -6.41 -14.87
C ASP A 47 -9.13 -7.65 -14.09
N LEU A 48 -8.29 -8.20 -13.21
CA LEU A 48 -8.54 -9.45 -12.51
C LEU A 48 -9.20 -9.26 -11.13
N PHE A 49 -8.83 -8.22 -10.38
CA PHE A 49 -9.21 -8.02 -8.99
C PHE A 49 -10.18 -6.86 -8.79
N ASP A 50 -11.20 -7.08 -7.98
CA ASP A 50 -12.18 -6.05 -7.60
C ASP A 50 -11.62 -5.16 -6.49
N VAL A 51 -10.77 -5.74 -5.61
CA VAL A 51 -10.14 -5.05 -4.47
C VAL A 51 -8.68 -5.47 -4.34
N ILE A 52 -7.80 -4.50 -4.05
CA ILE A 52 -6.37 -4.77 -3.79
C ILE A 52 -5.94 -4.10 -2.47
N PHE A 53 -5.30 -4.87 -1.60
CA PHE A 53 -4.56 -4.35 -0.44
C PHE A 53 -3.06 -4.51 -0.70
N CYS A 54 -2.30 -3.42 -0.52
CA CYS A 54 -0.85 -3.38 -0.68
C CYS A 54 -0.28 -2.36 0.30
N ASN A 55 -0.26 -2.73 1.59
CA ASN A 55 0.14 -1.85 2.67
C ASN A 55 1.59 -2.11 3.06
N HIS A 56 2.34 -1.05 3.29
CA HIS A 56 3.74 -1.10 3.73
C HIS A 56 4.63 -1.95 2.80
N VAL A 57 4.49 -1.75 1.49
CA VAL A 57 5.27 -2.43 0.44
C VAL A 57 6.00 -1.44 -0.45
N LEU A 58 5.33 -0.36 -0.86
CA LEU A 58 5.84 0.55 -1.88
C LEU A 58 7.07 1.34 -1.44
N GLU A 59 7.30 1.49 -0.14
CA GLU A 59 8.52 2.08 0.42
C GLU A 59 9.76 1.20 0.25
N HIS A 60 9.58 -0.11 0.04
CA HIS A 60 10.66 -1.09 -0.07
C HIS A 60 11.05 -1.41 -1.53
N VAL A 61 10.19 -1.12 -2.51
CA VAL A 61 10.44 -1.49 -3.91
C VAL A 61 11.33 -0.47 -4.62
N GLN A 62 12.10 -0.91 -5.63
CA GLN A 62 13.01 -0.02 -6.35
C GLN A 62 12.27 1.04 -7.16
N ASP A 63 11.30 0.66 -7.97
CA ASP A 63 10.46 1.55 -8.78
C ASP A 63 8.99 1.43 -8.34
N ASP A 64 8.60 2.27 -7.38
CA ASP A 64 7.24 2.31 -6.86
C ASP A 64 6.22 2.68 -7.94
N HIS A 65 6.61 3.53 -8.90
CA HIS A 65 5.71 3.92 -9.97
C HIS A 65 5.40 2.75 -10.92
N GLN A 66 6.40 1.91 -11.23
CA GLN A 66 6.17 0.68 -11.99
C GLN A 66 5.27 -0.29 -11.23
N CYS A 67 5.50 -0.47 -9.93
CA CYS A 67 4.64 -1.30 -9.08
C CYS A 67 3.20 -0.77 -9.03
N MET A 68 3.01 0.54 -8.87
CA MET A 68 1.68 1.17 -8.91
C MET A 68 0.98 0.95 -10.25
N LYS A 69 1.71 1.00 -11.38
CA LYS A 69 1.14 0.70 -12.71
C LYS A 69 0.69 -0.75 -12.84
N GLU A 70 1.46 -1.69 -12.32
CA GLU A 70 1.08 -3.09 -12.33
C GLU A 70 -0.15 -3.36 -11.45
N LEU A 71 -0.21 -2.74 -10.26
CA LEU A 71 -1.41 -2.79 -9.41
C LEU A 71 -2.63 -2.20 -10.12
N PHE A 72 -2.47 -1.07 -10.83
CA PHE A 72 -3.52 -0.48 -11.65
C PHE A 72 -3.96 -1.42 -12.79
N ARG A 73 -3.00 -2.04 -13.48
CA ARG A 73 -3.28 -2.95 -14.60
C ARG A 73 -4.13 -4.15 -14.16
N VAL A 74 -3.76 -4.80 -13.05
CA VAL A 74 -4.47 -6.00 -12.58
C VAL A 74 -5.77 -5.68 -11.82
N MET A 75 -6.01 -4.43 -11.45
CA MET A 75 -7.28 -3.98 -10.88
C MET A 75 -8.32 -3.84 -11.98
N LYS A 76 -9.55 -4.26 -11.73
CA LYS A 76 -10.68 -4.08 -12.64
C LYS A 76 -11.13 -2.63 -12.72
N ASN A 77 -11.73 -2.28 -13.86
CA ASN A 77 -12.50 -1.03 -13.95
C ASN A 77 -13.63 -1.02 -12.91
N GLY A 78 -13.70 0.06 -12.13
CA GLY A 78 -14.60 0.18 -10.98
C GLY A 78 -14.07 -0.51 -9.69
N GLY A 79 -12.89 -1.11 -9.74
CA GLY A 79 -12.19 -1.64 -8.57
C GLY A 79 -11.57 -0.56 -7.69
N TRP A 80 -11.16 -0.95 -6.51
CA TRP A 80 -10.51 -0.06 -5.56
C TRP A 80 -9.43 -0.79 -4.74
N GLY A 81 -8.54 -0.02 -4.12
CA GLY A 81 -7.52 -0.57 -3.24
C GLY A 81 -7.10 0.39 -2.15
N ILE A 82 -6.44 -0.15 -1.13
CA ILE A 82 -5.75 0.61 -0.10
C ILE A 82 -4.27 0.29 -0.23
N PHE A 83 -3.47 1.33 -0.42
CA PHE A 83 -2.02 1.25 -0.58
C PHE A 83 -1.38 2.16 0.46
N GLN A 84 -1.40 1.71 1.72
CA GLN A 84 -0.89 2.52 2.83
C GLN A 84 0.64 2.45 2.87
N VAL A 85 1.25 3.61 3.14
CA VAL A 85 2.69 3.79 3.28
C VAL A 85 2.98 4.76 4.43
N PRO A 86 4.15 4.71 5.06
CA PRO A 86 4.57 5.75 6.00
C PRO A 86 4.71 7.10 5.29
N ILE A 87 4.07 8.14 5.83
CA ILE A 87 4.12 9.49 5.27
C ILE A 87 4.71 10.46 6.28
N ASP A 88 5.69 11.22 5.85
CA ASP A 88 6.13 12.41 6.55
C ASP A 88 5.27 13.61 6.14
N TYR A 89 4.31 13.94 6.98
CA TYR A 89 3.39 15.05 6.76
C TYR A 89 4.06 16.44 6.80
N THR A 90 5.34 16.52 7.20
CA THR A 90 6.12 17.77 7.15
C THR A 90 6.75 18.00 5.80
N ASN A 91 6.93 16.97 4.99
CA ASN A 91 7.53 17.03 3.67
C ASN A 91 6.45 17.12 2.56
N LYS A 92 6.60 18.10 1.68
CA LYS A 92 5.70 18.28 0.52
C LYS A 92 5.95 17.26 -0.58
N VAL A 93 7.16 16.73 -0.68
CA VAL A 93 7.62 15.84 -1.75
C VAL A 93 8.28 14.63 -1.15
N THR A 94 8.02 13.47 -1.72
CA THR A 94 8.67 12.22 -1.37
C THR A 94 10.18 12.35 -1.46
N TYR A 95 10.87 12.01 -0.37
CA TYR A 95 12.32 11.97 -0.32
C TYR A 95 12.81 10.59 -0.69
N GLN A 96 13.66 10.52 -1.70
CA GLN A 96 14.37 9.32 -2.10
C GLN A 96 15.77 9.67 -2.59
N ASP A 97 16.76 8.85 -2.24
CA ASP A 97 18.14 9.00 -2.67
C ASP A 97 18.77 7.61 -2.84
N SER A 98 19.02 7.24 -4.09
CA SER A 98 19.58 5.93 -4.43
C SER A 98 21.04 5.76 -4.00
N SER A 99 21.74 6.83 -3.62
CA SER A 99 23.10 6.76 -3.09
C SER A 99 23.14 6.26 -1.65
N ILE A 100 22.03 6.37 -0.91
CA ILE A 100 21.89 5.87 0.46
C ILE A 100 21.67 4.35 0.42
N THR A 101 22.75 3.60 0.60
CA THR A 101 22.73 2.13 0.54
C THR A 101 22.97 1.48 1.90
N ASP A 102 23.62 2.16 2.83
CA ASP A 102 23.87 1.65 4.17
C ASP A 102 22.55 1.56 4.98
N PRO A 103 22.28 0.42 5.64
CA PRO A 103 21.04 0.23 6.40
C PRO A 103 20.81 1.23 7.54
N LYS A 104 21.89 1.69 8.20
CA LYS A 104 21.78 2.68 9.29
C LYS A 104 21.50 4.07 8.75
N GLU A 105 22.08 4.41 7.60
CA GLU A 105 21.74 5.65 6.92
C GLU A 105 20.28 5.63 6.44
N ARG A 106 19.79 4.51 5.89
CA ARG A 106 18.37 4.36 5.52
C ARG A 106 17.46 4.52 6.73
N GLU A 107 17.79 3.92 7.86
CA GLU A 107 17.00 4.08 9.09
C GLU A 107 16.91 5.55 9.52
N THR A 108 18.00 6.31 9.37
CA THR A 108 18.04 7.74 9.69
C THR A 108 17.21 8.58 8.71
N HIS A 109 17.33 8.28 7.41
CA HIS A 109 16.71 9.09 6.35
C HIS A 109 15.30 8.66 5.99
N PHE A 110 15.00 7.36 6.08
CA PHE A 110 13.73 6.76 5.61
C PHE A 110 12.98 6.00 6.71
N TRP A 111 13.42 6.14 7.99
CA TRP A 111 12.82 5.58 9.20
C TRP A 111 12.98 4.06 9.39
N GLN A 112 13.41 3.31 8.36
CA GLN A 112 13.72 1.89 8.46
C GLN A 112 14.91 1.51 7.57
N LYS A 113 15.65 0.48 8.00
CA LYS A 113 16.88 0.00 7.36
C LYS A 113 16.72 -0.51 5.92
N ASP A 114 15.51 -0.89 5.55
CA ASP A 114 15.14 -1.49 4.26
C ASP A 114 14.20 -0.60 3.42
N HIS A 115 13.85 0.59 3.92
CA HIS A 115 13.15 1.58 3.12
C HIS A 115 14.08 2.21 2.07
N LEU A 116 13.53 2.52 0.91
CA LEU A 116 14.23 3.18 -0.19
C LEU A 116 13.76 4.62 -0.39
N ARG A 117 12.71 5.00 0.31
CA ARG A 117 12.10 6.34 0.30
C ARG A 117 11.30 6.61 1.54
N LEU A 118 11.07 7.90 1.78
CA LEU A 118 10.11 8.39 2.75
C LEU A 118 9.08 9.25 2.01
N TYR A 119 7.83 8.81 1.97
CA TYR A 119 6.78 9.50 1.26
C TYR A 119 6.42 10.83 1.92
N GLY A 120 6.11 11.83 1.08
CA GLY A 120 5.60 13.13 1.47
C GLY A 120 4.14 13.31 1.05
N LEU A 121 3.66 14.56 1.16
CA LEU A 121 2.28 14.93 0.80
C LEU A 121 1.95 14.78 -0.69
N ASP A 122 2.93 14.50 -1.54
CA ASP A 122 2.75 14.19 -2.95
C ASP A 122 2.36 12.73 -3.22
N TYR A 123 2.26 11.88 -2.20
CA TYR A 123 1.94 10.47 -2.36
C TYR A 123 0.64 10.22 -3.17
N PRO A 124 -0.49 10.89 -2.91
CA PRO A 124 -1.68 10.72 -3.75
C PRO A 124 -1.43 11.01 -5.23
N LYS A 125 -0.63 12.05 -5.53
CA LYS A 125 -0.27 12.40 -6.91
C LYS A 125 0.60 11.33 -7.58
N ARG A 126 1.39 10.57 -6.82
CA ARG A 126 2.17 9.45 -7.35
C ARG A 126 1.24 8.31 -7.80
N LEU A 127 0.22 7.99 -7.00
CA LEU A 127 -0.84 7.04 -7.39
C LEU A 127 -1.62 7.53 -8.62
N GLU A 128 -1.99 8.82 -8.66
CA GLU A 128 -2.69 9.42 -9.82
C GLU A 128 -1.87 9.33 -11.11
N LYS A 129 -0.55 9.51 -11.05
CA LYS A 129 0.34 9.33 -12.20
C LYS A 129 0.37 7.89 -12.72
N ALA A 130 0.09 6.91 -11.88
CA ALA A 130 -0.03 5.51 -12.30
C ALA A 130 -1.40 5.17 -12.92
N GLY A 131 -2.36 6.10 -12.84
CA GLY A 131 -3.69 5.98 -13.45
C GLY A 131 -4.85 5.98 -12.46
N PHE A 132 -4.60 5.87 -11.17
CA PHE A 132 -5.65 5.84 -10.16
C PHE A 132 -6.33 7.20 -9.98
N LYS A 133 -7.60 7.17 -9.61
CA LYS A 133 -8.27 8.26 -8.92
C LYS A 133 -8.14 8.01 -7.42
N VAL A 134 -7.68 9.02 -6.66
CA VAL A 134 -7.41 8.85 -5.23
C VAL A 134 -8.42 9.63 -4.40
N ASP A 135 -9.15 8.90 -3.53
CA ASP A 135 -9.97 9.50 -2.48
C ASP A 135 -9.19 9.44 -1.16
N VAL A 136 -9.15 10.55 -0.46
CA VAL A 136 -8.50 10.64 0.86
C VAL A 136 -9.57 10.47 1.92
N PHE A 137 -9.48 9.40 2.69
CA PHE A 137 -10.34 9.17 3.84
C PHE A 137 -9.62 9.65 5.11
N ASP A 138 -10.19 10.65 5.75
CA ASP A 138 -9.76 11.13 7.06
C ASP A 138 -10.66 10.49 8.13
N PRO A 139 -10.12 9.55 8.92
CA PRO A 139 -10.90 8.89 9.96
C PRO A 139 -11.50 9.87 10.98
N LYS A 140 -10.77 10.95 11.30
CA LYS A 140 -11.21 11.96 12.25
C LYS A 140 -12.47 12.67 11.78
N THR A 141 -12.52 13.02 10.51
CA THR A 141 -13.69 13.70 9.93
C THR A 141 -14.83 12.72 9.67
N ALA A 142 -14.52 11.51 9.20
CA ALA A 142 -15.51 10.53 8.76
C ALA A 142 -16.22 9.80 9.91
N LEU A 143 -15.50 9.53 11.01
CA LEU A 143 -16.01 8.75 12.13
C LEU A 143 -16.53 9.62 13.30
N GLY A 144 -16.33 10.94 13.23
CA GLY A 144 -16.77 11.88 14.26
C GLY A 144 -16.01 11.71 15.58
N GLU A 145 -16.71 11.96 16.68
CA GLU A 145 -16.16 11.81 18.03
C GLU A 145 -16.10 10.33 18.43
N ILE A 146 -15.08 9.63 17.95
CA ILE A 146 -14.77 8.26 18.41
C ILE A 146 -13.62 8.32 19.41
N ASP A 147 -13.56 7.31 20.24
CA ASP A 147 -12.48 7.15 21.20
C ASP A 147 -11.22 6.61 20.50
N TYR A 148 -10.41 7.52 19.93
CA TYR A 148 -9.17 7.22 19.24
C TYR A 148 -8.18 6.46 20.14
N GLU A 149 -8.11 6.79 21.42
CA GLU A 149 -7.23 6.14 22.38
C GLU A 149 -7.66 4.69 22.62
N LYS A 150 -8.96 4.47 22.84
CA LYS A 150 -9.51 3.12 23.03
C LYS A 150 -9.35 2.24 21.81
N LEU A 151 -9.53 2.80 20.61
CA LEU A 151 -9.37 2.08 19.34
C LEU A 151 -7.92 2.02 18.88
N ARG A 152 -6.99 2.66 19.58
CA ARG A 152 -5.58 2.73 19.20
C ARG A 152 -5.35 3.28 17.79
N LEU A 153 -6.19 4.22 17.36
CA LEU A 153 -6.08 4.88 16.06
C LEU A 153 -5.19 6.11 16.16
N ASN A 154 -4.37 6.32 15.14
CA ASN A 154 -3.62 7.56 14.97
C ASN A 154 -4.55 8.60 14.33
N SER A 155 -4.89 9.65 15.08
CA SER A 155 -5.82 10.70 14.62
C SER A 155 -5.25 11.58 13.48
N SER A 156 -3.98 11.49 13.18
CA SER A 156 -3.33 12.21 12.08
C SER A 156 -3.12 11.37 10.82
N GLU A 157 -3.40 10.08 10.89
CA GLU A 157 -3.20 9.17 9.77
C GLU A 157 -4.35 9.22 8.77
N LEU A 158 -4.02 9.46 7.50
CA LEU A 158 -4.97 9.46 6.39
C LEU A 158 -4.91 8.12 5.66
N ILE A 159 -6.06 7.67 5.16
CA ILE A 159 -6.14 6.45 4.34
C ILE A 159 -6.38 6.85 2.89
N PHE A 160 -5.57 6.32 1.99
CA PHE A 160 -5.63 6.62 0.57
C PHE A 160 -6.33 5.47 -0.16
N ILE A 161 -7.53 5.75 -0.68
CA ILE A 161 -8.34 4.80 -1.45
C ILE A 161 -8.09 5.07 -2.92
N ALA A 162 -7.38 4.17 -3.58
CA ALA A 162 -7.08 4.23 -5.00
C ALA A 162 -8.17 3.51 -5.81
N ARG A 163 -8.72 4.17 -6.85
CA ARG A 163 -9.79 3.62 -7.72
C ARG A 163 -9.34 3.58 -9.18
N LYS A 164 -9.77 2.55 -9.88
CA LYS A 164 -9.61 2.45 -11.34
C LYS A 164 -10.90 2.81 -12.07
#